data_ecd2416be03cbe22b4ab787afc1e75f6
#
_entry.id   ecd2416be03cbe22b4ab787afc1e75f6
#
_cell.length_a   1.000
_cell.length_b   1.000
_cell.length_c   1.000
_cell.angle_alpha   90.00
_cell.angle_beta   90.00
_cell.angle_gamma   90.00
#
_symmetry.space_group_name_H-M   'P 1'
#
loop_
_entity.id
_entity.type
_entity.pdbx_description
1 polymer ?
#
loop_
_entity_poly.entity_id
_entity_poly.type
_entity_poly.pdbx_seq_one_letter_code
_entity_poly.pdbx_strand_id
1 'polypeptide(L)'
;DFFHKVNNAETFEKLKEIVRHELNQVQTDYLLNEEKRKRETRKKYIRNLILGFVGIAIVISLISFMIINGKQQELDSKIAQADKQEQRSKVYENLYNGNVDQAVKGMKRDDSFNKKDIEKTLKKEKKYEELIELSSKNTPYVIEQLYKEGKQNKIRELAFNFENNDTLSLEKKILDKDGTAFSVGSTGKYEEQSKRLALASAKEGYVESAKDINKKLKDNEVEEEINKAEIKQLKEEKDSTKDKDKKKEIQKDIEELEKK
;
A
#
# COMPACT_ATOMS: atom_id res chain seq x y z
N ASP A 1 23.00 -42.46 -5.79
CA ASP A 1 24.46 -42.56 -5.96
C ASP A 1 25.26 -41.80 -4.90
N PHE A 2 24.74 -40.71 -4.37
CA PHE A 2 25.31 -39.98 -3.22
C PHE A 2 25.42 -40.90 -1.97
N PHE A 3 24.37 -41.59 -1.63
CA PHE A 3 24.38 -42.53 -0.49
C PHE A 3 25.40 -43.68 -0.63
N HIS A 4 25.67 -44.12 -1.85
CA HIS A 4 26.68 -45.13 -2.09
C HIS A 4 28.10 -44.60 -1.86
N LYS A 5 28.37 -43.38 -2.23
CA LYS A 5 29.64 -42.66 -1.98
C LYS A 5 29.85 -42.41 -0.48
N VAL A 6 28.77 -42.04 0.24
CA VAL A 6 28.81 -41.80 1.69
C VAL A 6 29.06 -43.06 2.49
N ASN A 7 28.44 -44.16 2.13
CA ASN A 7 28.63 -45.46 2.83
C ASN A 7 30.03 -46.06 2.63
N ASN A 8 30.76 -45.67 1.59
CA ASN A 8 32.11 -46.14 1.32
C ASN A 8 33.20 -45.16 1.78
N ALA A 9 32.85 -44.12 2.52
CA ALA A 9 33.81 -43.15 3.04
C ALA A 9 34.45 -43.72 4.34
N GLU A 10 35.73 -44.07 4.27
CA GLU A 10 36.50 -44.65 5.40
C GLU A 10 36.86 -43.61 6.48
N THR A 11 36.74 -42.31 6.20
CA THR A 11 37.04 -41.25 7.17
C THR A 11 36.08 -40.04 7.00
N PHE A 12 35.86 -39.32 8.10
CA PHE A 12 35.05 -38.12 8.15
C PHE A 12 35.55 -37.02 7.17
N GLU A 13 36.88 -36.96 6.91
CA GLU A 13 37.46 -36.01 5.95
C GLU A 13 37.12 -36.35 4.49
N LYS A 14 37.05 -37.65 4.12
CA LYS A 14 36.57 -38.06 2.78
C LYS A 14 35.09 -37.74 2.59
N LEU A 15 34.28 -37.92 3.64
CA LEU A 15 32.87 -37.53 3.63
C LEU A 15 32.72 -36.00 3.41
N LYS A 16 33.54 -35.23 4.10
CA LYS A 16 33.58 -33.76 3.99
C LYS A 16 34.04 -33.30 2.60
N GLU A 17 34.99 -33.98 1.98
CA GLU A 17 35.41 -33.74 0.60
C GLU A 17 34.33 -34.07 -0.42
N ILE A 18 33.62 -35.18 -0.27
CA ILE A 18 32.51 -35.60 -1.14
C ILE A 18 31.38 -34.58 -1.06
N VAL A 19 30.98 -34.17 0.17
CA VAL A 19 29.95 -33.16 0.41
C VAL A 19 30.39 -31.80 -0.18
N ARG A 20 31.64 -31.42 -0.02
CA ARG A 20 32.21 -30.17 -0.55
C ARG A 20 32.29 -30.17 -2.08
N HIS A 21 32.64 -31.30 -2.68
CA HIS A 21 32.68 -31.45 -4.13
C HIS A 21 31.25 -31.41 -4.73
N GLU A 22 30.28 -32.09 -4.10
CA GLU A 22 28.90 -32.05 -4.56
C GLU A 22 28.28 -30.67 -4.33
N LEU A 23 28.59 -29.98 -3.21
CA LEU A 23 28.16 -28.60 -2.97
C LEU A 23 28.80 -27.62 -4.01
N ASN A 24 30.08 -27.79 -4.32
CA ASN A 24 30.79 -26.96 -5.29
C ASN A 24 30.30 -27.23 -6.73
N GLN A 25 29.93 -28.46 -7.08
CA GLN A 25 29.34 -28.76 -8.38
C GLN A 25 27.99 -28.08 -8.57
N VAL A 26 27.10 -28.15 -7.56
CA VAL A 26 25.81 -27.45 -7.56
C VAL A 26 26.01 -25.93 -7.67
N GLN A 27 27.04 -25.38 -7.02
CA GLN A 27 27.40 -23.97 -7.10
C GLN A 27 27.97 -23.57 -8.46
N THR A 28 28.77 -24.42 -9.10
CA THR A 28 29.43 -24.15 -10.39
C THR A 28 28.43 -24.19 -11.55
N ASP A 29 27.51 -25.17 -11.55
CA ASP A 29 26.41 -25.24 -12.50
C ASP A 29 25.43 -24.06 -12.36
N TYR A 30 25.38 -23.50 -11.16
CA TYR A 30 24.56 -22.33 -10.83
C TYR A 30 25.14 -21.04 -11.43
N LEU A 31 26.47 -20.87 -11.38
CA LEU A 31 27.16 -19.68 -11.89
C LEU A 31 27.19 -19.56 -13.42
N LEU A 32 27.21 -20.72 -14.11
CA LEU A 32 27.27 -20.80 -15.58
C LEU A 32 25.95 -20.45 -16.30
N ASN A 33 24.83 -20.46 -15.59
CA ASN A 33 23.53 -20.16 -16.16
C ASN A 33 22.94 -18.78 -15.78
N GLU A 34 23.70 -17.96 -15.08
CA GLU A 34 23.20 -16.72 -14.47
C GLU A 34 22.85 -15.59 -15.44
N GLU A 35 23.53 -15.49 -16.55
CA GLU A 35 23.26 -14.43 -17.55
C GLU A 35 21.93 -14.57 -18.30
N LYS A 36 21.37 -15.76 -18.37
CA LYS A 36 20.10 -16.03 -19.08
C LYS A 36 18.85 -15.96 -18.19
N ARG A 37 18.99 -15.77 -16.89
CA ARG A 37 17.88 -16.01 -15.93
C ARG A 37 17.59 -14.93 -14.88
N LYS A 38 17.78 -13.66 -15.19
CA LYS A 38 17.39 -12.56 -14.26
C LYS A 38 15.93 -12.60 -13.78
N ARG A 39 15.04 -13.30 -14.48
CA ARG A 39 13.63 -13.48 -14.08
C ARG A 39 13.38 -14.71 -13.20
N GLU A 40 14.25 -15.70 -13.20
CA GLU A 40 14.13 -16.90 -12.37
C GLU A 40 14.87 -16.77 -11.01
N THR A 41 15.67 -15.73 -10.84
CA THR A 41 16.52 -15.53 -9.67
C THR A 41 15.70 -15.38 -8.37
N ARG A 42 14.51 -14.80 -8.46
CA ARG A 42 13.58 -14.77 -7.32
C ARG A 42 13.14 -16.16 -6.87
N LYS A 43 12.80 -17.07 -7.77
CA LYS A 43 12.39 -18.44 -7.43
C LYS A 43 13.52 -19.24 -6.77
N LYS A 44 14.77 -18.97 -7.11
CA LYS A 44 15.94 -19.67 -6.59
C LYS A 44 16.33 -19.20 -5.19
N TYR A 45 16.22 -17.91 -4.91
CA TYR A 45 16.49 -17.34 -3.57
C TYR A 45 15.58 -17.95 -2.48
N ILE A 46 14.36 -18.32 -2.83
CA ILE A 46 13.41 -18.94 -1.90
C ILE A 46 13.69 -20.40 -1.67
N ARG A 47 14.11 -21.11 -2.68
CA ARG A 47 14.51 -22.50 -2.49
C ARG A 47 15.58 -22.62 -1.40
N ASN A 48 16.44 -21.61 -1.29
CA ASN A 48 17.42 -21.51 -0.20
C ASN A 48 16.79 -21.06 1.14
N LEU A 49 15.75 -20.23 1.12
CA LEU A 49 14.97 -19.90 2.31
C LEU A 49 14.19 -21.13 2.83
N ILE A 50 13.58 -21.89 1.94
CA ILE A 50 12.90 -23.16 2.29
C ILE A 50 13.91 -24.17 2.88
N LEU A 51 15.13 -24.25 2.35
CA LEU A 51 16.19 -25.07 2.94
C LEU A 51 16.61 -24.59 4.34
N GLY A 52 16.58 -23.27 4.59
CA GLY A 52 16.74 -22.73 5.94
C GLY A 52 15.64 -23.17 6.90
N PHE A 53 14.40 -23.29 6.43
CA PHE A 53 13.29 -23.80 7.23
C PHE A 53 13.33 -25.31 7.48
N VAL A 54 13.87 -26.09 6.55
CA VAL A 54 14.15 -27.52 6.79
C VAL A 54 15.20 -27.66 7.90
N GLY A 55 16.20 -26.78 7.93
CA GLY A 55 17.18 -26.71 9.03
C GLY A 55 16.52 -26.43 10.40
N ILE A 56 15.54 -25.52 10.43
CA ILE A 56 14.76 -25.22 11.65
C ILE A 56 13.91 -26.42 12.09
N ALA A 57 13.31 -27.13 11.14
CA ALA A 57 12.56 -28.35 11.44
C ALA A 57 13.46 -29.47 12.02
N ILE A 58 14.71 -29.59 11.56
CA ILE A 58 15.71 -30.50 12.10
C ILE A 58 16.10 -30.11 13.52
N VAL A 59 16.31 -28.83 13.79
CA VAL A 59 16.60 -28.32 15.15
C VAL A 59 15.44 -28.61 16.09
N ILE A 60 14.19 -28.44 15.64
CA ILE A 60 12.99 -28.77 16.40
C ILE A 60 12.95 -30.28 16.72
N SER A 61 13.31 -31.13 15.74
CA SER A 61 13.37 -32.58 15.93
C SER A 61 14.44 -32.97 16.94
N LEU A 62 15.60 -32.35 16.91
CA LEU A 62 16.69 -32.60 17.90
C LEU A 62 16.32 -32.11 19.30
N ILE A 63 15.63 -30.98 19.40
CA ILE A 63 15.12 -30.45 20.67
C ILE A 63 14.08 -31.42 21.26
N SER A 64 13.17 -31.94 20.43
CA SER A 64 12.17 -32.94 20.86
C SER A 64 12.82 -34.20 21.39
N PHE A 65 13.93 -34.68 20.80
CA PHE A 65 14.67 -35.86 21.24
C PHE A 65 15.36 -35.64 22.59
N MET A 66 15.91 -34.45 22.85
CA MET A 66 16.51 -34.10 24.15
C MET A 66 15.50 -33.98 25.30
N ILE A 67 14.25 -33.62 24.97
CA ILE A 67 13.21 -33.35 25.96
C ILE A 67 12.53 -34.62 26.50
N ILE A 68 12.59 -35.73 25.76
CA ILE A 68 12.01 -37.02 26.21
C ILE A 68 12.54 -37.43 27.60
N ASN A 69 13.63 -36.82 28.07
CA ASN A 69 14.28 -37.14 29.34
C ASN A 69 13.97 -36.22 30.53
N GLY A 70 12.97 -35.40 30.49
CA GLY A 70 12.56 -34.77 31.75
C GLY A 70 12.09 -33.31 31.67
N LYS A 71 10.89 -33.03 31.51
CA LYS A 71 10.04 -31.91 31.95
C LYS A 71 8.95 -31.57 30.93
N GLN A 72 7.77 -32.06 31.19
CA GLN A 72 6.58 -31.91 30.37
C GLN A 72 6.21 -30.42 30.11
N GLN A 73 6.37 -29.55 31.11
CA GLN A 73 6.06 -28.13 31.01
C GLN A 73 7.02 -27.34 30.08
N GLU A 74 8.26 -27.74 30.01
CA GLU A 74 9.26 -27.13 29.12
C GLU A 74 9.04 -27.55 27.67
N LEU A 75 8.48 -28.76 27.48
CA LEU A 75 8.10 -29.31 26.17
C LEU A 75 6.96 -28.47 25.53
N ASP A 76 5.89 -28.27 26.30
CA ASP A 76 4.71 -27.54 25.80
C ASP A 76 5.04 -26.10 25.39
N SER A 77 5.92 -25.41 26.15
CA SER A 77 6.37 -24.08 25.79
C SER A 77 7.23 -24.05 24.51
N LYS A 78 8.05 -25.08 24.31
CA LYS A 78 8.90 -25.19 23.11
C LYS A 78 8.12 -25.61 21.87
N ILE A 79 7.13 -26.50 22.04
CA ILE A 79 6.19 -26.82 20.95
C ILE A 79 5.41 -25.59 20.54
N ALA A 80 4.89 -24.81 21.47
CA ALA A 80 4.20 -23.57 21.16
C ALA A 80 5.09 -22.54 20.44
N GLN A 81 6.40 -22.51 20.76
CA GLN A 81 7.36 -21.68 20.03
C GLN A 81 7.63 -22.20 18.61
N ALA A 82 7.71 -23.52 18.44
CA ALA A 82 7.88 -24.15 17.13
C ALA A 82 6.70 -23.92 16.21
N ASP A 83 5.48 -24.09 16.72
CA ASP A 83 4.24 -23.81 16.00
C ASP A 83 4.17 -22.36 15.54
N LYS A 84 4.56 -21.42 16.43
CA LYS A 84 4.66 -20.00 16.07
C LYS A 84 5.68 -19.75 14.97
N GLN A 85 6.81 -20.43 15.01
CA GLN A 85 7.87 -20.29 14.02
C GLN A 85 7.48 -20.89 12.67
N GLU A 86 6.76 -22.02 12.66
CA GLU A 86 6.17 -22.59 11.45
C GLU A 86 5.09 -21.67 10.86
N GLN A 87 4.24 -21.09 11.71
CA GLN A 87 3.24 -20.11 11.24
C GLN A 87 3.89 -18.90 10.61
N ARG A 88 4.96 -18.34 11.21
CA ARG A 88 5.76 -17.27 10.61
C ARG A 88 6.36 -17.67 9.27
N SER A 89 6.91 -18.87 9.20
CA SER A 89 7.45 -19.43 7.98
C SER A 89 6.42 -19.44 6.86
N LYS A 90 5.22 -19.92 7.14
CA LYS A 90 4.09 -19.93 6.19
C LYS A 90 3.68 -18.53 5.76
N VAL A 91 3.76 -17.55 6.67
CA VAL A 91 3.50 -16.14 6.33
C VAL A 91 4.52 -15.63 5.30
N TYR A 92 5.81 -15.86 5.53
CA TYR A 92 6.86 -15.44 4.60
C TYR A 92 6.80 -16.20 3.27
N GLU A 93 6.50 -17.48 3.30
CA GLU A 93 6.29 -18.29 2.10
C GLU A 93 5.12 -17.76 1.26
N ASN A 94 4.00 -17.43 1.90
CA ASN A 94 2.85 -16.83 1.23
C ASN A 94 3.19 -15.47 0.61
N LEU A 95 3.88 -14.60 1.35
CA LEU A 95 4.35 -13.31 0.82
C LEU A 95 5.23 -13.49 -0.40
N TYR A 96 6.07 -14.48 -0.35
CA TYR A 96 7.01 -14.75 -1.41
C TYR A 96 6.33 -15.33 -2.65
N ASN A 97 5.36 -16.21 -2.47
CA ASN A 97 4.58 -16.78 -3.57
C ASN A 97 3.52 -15.80 -4.12
N GLY A 98 3.45 -14.57 -3.59
CA GLY A 98 2.45 -13.57 -3.97
C GLY A 98 1.06 -13.82 -3.38
N ASN A 99 0.91 -14.76 -2.46
CA ASN A 99 -0.34 -15.06 -1.76
C ASN A 99 -0.57 -14.09 -0.58
N VAL A 100 -0.63 -12.79 -0.90
CA VAL A 100 -0.64 -11.70 0.09
C VAL A 100 -1.80 -11.84 1.08
N ASP A 101 -2.99 -12.22 0.62
CA ASP A 101 -4.19 -12.36 1.46
C ASP A 101 -4.01 -13.44 2.54
N GLN A 102 -3.40 -14.57 2.18
CA GLN A 102 -3.09 -15.63 3.13
C GLN A 102 -1.99 -15.21 4.11
N ALA A 103 -0.98 -14.50 3.61
CA ALA A 103 0.08 -13.95 4.44
C ALA A 103 -0.47 -12.97 5.48
N VAL A 104 -1.33 -12.04 5.08
CA VAL A 104 -1.97 -11.05 5.98
C VAL A 104 -2.88 -11.75 7.00
N LYS A 105 -3.64 -12.78 6.60
CA LYS A 105 -4.41 -13.60 7.54
C LYS A 105 -3.51 -14.28 8.56
N GLY A 106 -2.37 -14.79 8.13
CA GLY A 106 -1.35 -15.37 9.01
C GLY A 106 -0.78 -14.35 9.98
N MET A 107 -0.40 -13.16 9.49
CA MET A 107 0.10 -12.06 10.33
C MET A 107 -0.93 -11.60 11.39
N LYS A 108 -2.22 -11.56 11.03
CA LYS A 108 -3.30 -11.19 11.98
C LYS A 108 -3.49 -12.21 13.09
N ARG A 109 -3.08 -13.47 12.89
CA ARG A 109 -3.19 -14.56 13.87
C ARG A 109 -1.96 -14.73 14.74
N ASP A 110 -0.84 -14.20 14.31
CA ASP A 110 0.44 -14.31 15.02
C ASP A 110 0.76 -12.96 15.69
N ASP A 111 0.67 -12.91 17.02
CA ASP A 111 0.93 -11.73 17.84
C ASP A 111 2.35 -11.14 17.67
N SER A 112 3.25 -11.86 17.00
CA SER A 112 4.59 -11.38 16.72
C SER A 112 4.65 -10.34 15.59
N PHE A 113 3.61 -10.31 14.76
CA PHE A 113 3.46 -9.26 13.75
C PHE A 113 2.62 -8.13 14.32
N ASN A 114 3.22 -6.96 14.45
CA ASN A 114 2.45 -5.80 14.85
C ASN A 114 1.68 -5.20 13.66
N LYS A 115 0.71 -4.33 13.97
CA LYS A 115 -0.11 -3.68 12.96
C LYS A 115 0.70 -2.92 11.91
N LYS A 116 1.89 -2.38 12.27
CA LYS A 116 2.77 -1.65 11.35
C LYS A 116 3.42 -2.57 10.33
N ASP A 117 3.76 -3.80 10.71
CA ASP A 117 4.35 -4.80 9.80
C ASP A 117 3.33 -5.21 8.73
N ILE A 118 2.09 -5.45 9.16
CA ILE A 118 0.97 -5.75 8.26
C ILE A 118 0.72 -4.57 7.31
N GLU A 119 0.64 -3.37 7.85
CA GLU A 119 0.44 -2.14 7.08
C GLU A 119 1.55 -1.92 6.04
N LYS A 120 2.81 -2.10 6.43
CA LYS A 120 3.97 -2.00 5.55
C LYS A 120 3.90 -3.01 4.40
N THR A 121 3.49 -4.23 4.68
CA THR A 121 3.32 -5.29 3.69
C THR A 121 2.21 -4.93 2.70
N LEU A 122 1.03 -4.54 3.22
CA LEU A 122 -0.10 -4.16 2.38
C LEU A 122 0.22 -2.95 1.47
N LYS A 123 0.96 -1.97 1.98
CA LYS A 123 1.43 -0.82 1.20
C LYS A 123 2.37 -1.25 0.07
N LYS A 124 3.33 -2.13 0.37
CA LYS A 124 4.29 -2.64 -0.61
C LYS A 124 3.60 -3.42 -1.73
N GLU A 125 2.63 -4.25 -1.37
CA GLU A 125 1.91 -5.11 -2.30
C GLU A 125 0.68 -4.42 -2.92
N LYS A 126 0.47 -3.11 -2.61
CA LYS A 126 -0.64 -2.27 -3.14
C LYS A 126 -2.02 -2.86 -2.87
N LYS A 127 -2.17 -3.54 -1.73
CA LYS A 127 -3.43 -4.11 -1.27
C LYS A 127 -4.26 -3.04 -0.56
N TYR A 128 -4.87 -2.16 -1.36
CA TYR A 128 -5.51 -0.94 -0.90
C TYR A 128 -6.79 -1.19 -0.11
N GLU A 129 -7.58 -2.17 -0.49
CA GLU A 129 -8.82 -2.55 0.19
C GLU A 129 -8.52 -3.06 1.59
N GLU A 130 -7.63 -4.04 1.70
CA GLU A 130 -7.17 -4.63 2.96
C GLU A 130 -6.46 -3.60 3.86
N LEU A 131 -5.82 -2.59 3.25
CA LEU A 131 -5.17 -1.51 3.98
C LEU A 131 -6.19 -0.60 4.67
N ILE A 132 -7.33 -0.31 4.01
CA ILE A 132 -8.44 0.45 4.57
C ILE A 132 -9.18 -0.38 5.64
N GLU A 133 -9.41 -1.68 5.40
CA GLU A 133 -9.94 -2.60 6.40
C GLU A 133 -9.09 -2.65 7.66
N LEU A 134 -7.77 -2.70 7.51
CA LEU A 134 -6.85 -2.70 8.63
C LEU A 134 -6.99 -1.43 9.48
N SER A 135 -7.17 -0.28 8.83
CA SER A 135 -7.41 1.00 9.48
C SER A 135 -7.90 2.05 8.48
N SER A 136 -9.03 2.68 8.77
CA SER A 136 -9.53 3.83 8.02
C SER A 136 -8.54 5.02 7.98
N LYS A 137 -7.60 5.08 8.92
CA LYS A 137 -6.51 6.08 8.90
C LYS A 137 -5.60 5.97 7.67
N ASN A 138 -5.61 4.83 6.98
CA ASN A 138 -4.86 4.63 5.74
C ASN A 138 -5.58 5.17 4.50
N THR A 139 -6.83 5.55 4.61
CA THR A 139 -7.64 6.04 3.47
C THR A 139 -6.97 7.20 2.72
N PRO A 140 -6.44 8.24 3.38
CA PRO A 140 -5.74 9.32 2.67
C PRO A 140 -4.56 8.80 1.83
N TYR A 141 -3.74 7.93 2.41
CA TYR A 141 -2.61 7.33 1.69
C TYR A 141 -3.07 6.56 0.45
N VAL A 142 -4.13 5.75 0.58
CA VAL A 142 -4.67 4.96 -0.55
C VAL A 142 -5.18 5.86 -1.66
N ILE A 143 -5.94 6.90 -1.33
CA ILE A 143 -6.45 7.87 -2.30
C ILE A 143 -5.28 8.51 -3.06
N GLU A 144 -4.26 9.01 -2.35
CA GLU A 144 -3.09 9.65 -2.99
C GLU A 144 -2.33 8.68 -3.91
N GLN A 145 -2.19 7.39 -3.52
CA GLN A 145 -1.55 6.42 -4.40
C GLN A 145 -2.37 6.15 -5.66
N LEU A 146 -3.71 6.04 -5.54
CA LEU A 146 -4.61 5.82 -6.67
C LEU A 146 -4.62 7.02 -7.63
N TYR A 147 -4.50 8.25 -7.13
CA TYR A 147 -4.30 9.43 -7.98
C TYR A 147 -2.97 9.37 -8.73
N LYS A 148 -1.87 9.07 -8.05
CA LYS A 148 -0.54 8.92 -8.66
C LYS A 148 -0.50 7.82 -9.74
N GLU A 149 -1.30 6.78 -9.56
CA GLU A 149 -1.43 5.67 -10.51
C GLU A 149 -2.45 5.93 -11.64
N GLY A 150 -3.17 7.05 -11.62
CA GLY A 150 -4.23 7.34 -12.58
C GLY A 150 -5.47 6.46 -12.44
N LYS A 151 -5.68 5.85 -11.25
CA LYS A 151 -6.74 4.87 -10.99
C LYS A 151 -7.92 5.44 -10.21
N GLN A 152 -8.42 6.62 -10.58
CA GLN A 152 -9.52 7.29 -9.88
C GLN A 152 -10.81 6.45 -9.84
N ASN A 153 -11.06 5.61 -10.84
CA ASN A 153 -12.20 4.71 -10.84
C ASN A 153 -12.18 3.72 -9.65
N LYS A 154 -10.97 3.31 -9.20
CA LYS A 154 -10.86 2.45 -8.02
C LYS A 154 -11.27 3.16 -6.74
N ILE A 155 -11.14 4.49 -6.67
CA ILE A 155 -11.64 5.27 -5.52
C ILE A 155 -13.17 5.18 -5.44
N ARG A 156 -13.87 5.24 -6.59
CA ARG A 156 -15.33 5.09 -6.63
C ARG A 156 -15.78 3.70 -6.17
N GLU A 157 -15.05 2.67 -6.59
CA GLU A 157 -15.29 1.29 -6.18
C GLU A 157 -15.06 1.11 -4.66
N LEU A 158 -13.95 1.63 -4.14
CA LEU A 158 -13.67 1.60 -2.71
C LEU A 158 -14.72 2.38 -1.89
N ALA A 159 -15.18 3.52 -2.40
CA ALA A 159 -16.24 4.29 -1.73
C ALA A 159 -17.57 3.53 -1.69
N PHE A 160 -17.84 2.65 -2.65
CA PHE A 160 -18.98 1.76 -2.64
C PHE A 160 -18.79 0.62 -1.63
N ASN A 161 -17.59 0.02 -1.57
CA ASN A 161 -17.32 -1.08 -0.64
C ASN A 161 -17.21 -0.63 0.82
N PHE A 162 -16.86 0.64 1.06
CA PHE A 162 -16.67 1.24 2.40
C PHE A 162 -17.62 2.41 2.60
N GLU A 163 -18.93 2.18 2.57
CA GLU A 163 -19.99 3.21 2.64
C GLU A 163 -19.86 4.13 3.85
N ASN A 164 -19.38 3.63 4.99
CA ASN A 164 -19.19 4.40 6.22
C ASN A 164 -17.83 5.16 6.26
N ASN A 165 -17.08 5.20 5.18
CA ASN A 165 -15.83 5.92 5.11
C ASN A 165 -16.05 7.32 4.50
N ASP A 166 -16.27 8.31 5.38
CA ASP A 166 -16.52 9.70 4.97
C ASP A 166 -15.46 10.25 4.01
N THR A 167 -14.19 9.84 4.16
CA THR A 167 -13.09 10.30 3.31
C THR A 167 -13.23 9.78 1.89
N LEU A 168 -13.58 8.51 1.71
CA LEU A 168 -13.86 7.93 0.38
C LEU A 168 -15.16 8.49 -0.20
N SER A 169 -16.20 8.61 0.63
CA SER A 169 -17.49 9.16 0.20
C SER A 169 -17.33 10.58 -0.35
N LEU A 170 -16.59 11.45 0.35
CA LEU A 170 -16.31 12.80 -0.10
C LEU A 170 -15.45 12.79 -1.38
N GLU A 171 -14.41 11.95 -1.46
CA GLU A 171 -13.57 11.88 -2.65
C GLU A 171 -14.35 11.40 -3.89
N LYS A 172 -15.26 10.44 -3.71
CA LYS A 172 -16.18 10.03 -4.78
C LYS A 172 -17.04 11.19 -5.26
N LYS A 173 -17.62 11.97 -4.35
CA LYS A 173 -18.44 13.14 -4.70
C LYS A 173 -17.63 14.20 -5.48
N ILE A 174 -16.37 14.44 -5.09
CA ILE A 174 -15.46 15.32 -5.81
C ILE A 174 -15.23 14.81 -7.25
N LEU A 175 -14.94 13.53 -7.40
CA LEU A 175 -14.70 12.89 -8.70
C LEU A 175 -15.95 12.86 -9.60
N ASP A 176 -17.12 12.74 -8.99
CA ASP A 176 -18.40 12.67 -9.69
C ASP A 176 -19.00 14.07 -9.92
N LYS A 177 -18.32 15.13 -9.44
CA LYS A 177 -18.79 16.53 -9.51
C LYS A 177 -20.15 16.71 -8.85
N ASP A 178 -20.40 15.99 -7.78
CA ASP A 178 -21.66 16.06 -7.02
C ASP A 178 -21.75 17.37 -6.25
N GLY A 179 -22.67 18.24 -6.67
CA GLY A 179 -22.89 19.57 -6.08
C GLY A 179 -23.14 19.53 -4.55
N THR A 180 -23.60 18.39 -4.01
CA THR A 180 -23.76 18.26 -2.55
C THR A 180 -22.45 18.32 -1.77
N ALA A 181 -21.32 18.07 -2.42
CA ALA A 181 -19.99 18.22 -1.81
C ALA A 181 -19.52 19.68 -1.78
N PHE A 182 -20.09 20.56 -2.63
CA PHE A 182 -19.61 21.93 -2.87
C PHE A 182 -20.41 22.99 -2.11
N SER A 183 -21.07 22.62 -1.02
CA SER A 183 -21.77 23.58 -0.17
C SER A 183 -20.81 24.42 0.67
N VAL A 184 -21.21 25.66 0.98
CA VAL A 184 -20.45 26.55 1.88
C VAL A 184 -20.27 25.85 3.25
N GLY A 185 -19.05 25.89 3.77
CA GLY A 185 -18.67 25.18 5.00
C GLY A 185 -18.20 23.75 4.80
N SER A 186 -18.27 23.19 3.58
CA SER A 186 -17.66 21.91 3.27
C SER A 186 -16.14 21.97 3.46
N THR A 187 -15.56 20.89 3.93
CA THR A 187 -14.10 20.82 4.13
C THR A 187 -13.66 19.38 3.89
N GLY A 188 -12.46 19.21 3.32
CA GLY A 188 -11.83 17.90 3.19
C GLY A 188 -11.41 17.35 4.55
N LYS A 189 -11.19 16.05 4.60
CA LYS A 189 -10.73 15.36 5.82
C LYS A 189 -9.22 15.48 6.04
N TYR A 190 -8.47 15.91 5.01
CA TYR A 190 -7.04 16.20 5.03
C TYR A 190 -6.72 17.23 3.93
N GLU A 191 -5.51 17.79 3.96
CA GLU A 191 -5.10 18.94 3.16
C GLU A 191 -5.29 18.72 1.65
N GLU A 192 -4.73 17.66 1.09
CA GLU A 192 -4.83 17.36 -0.34
C GLU A 192 -6.28 17.13 -0.80
N GLN A 193 -7.13 16.52 0.05
CA GLN A 193 -8.55 16.38 -0.25
C GLN A 193 -9.25 17.74 -0.22
N SER A 194 -8.89 18.60 0.73
CA SER A 194 -9.43 19.97 0.78
C SER A 194 -9.04 20.76 -0.45
N LYS A 195 -7.79 20.61 -0.93
CA LYS A 195 -7.32 21.23 -2.16
C LYS A 195 -8.13 20.74 -3.38
N ARG A 196 -8.30 19.44 -3.55
CA ARG A 196 -9.13 18.88 -4.64
C ARG A 196 -10.58 19.34 -4.55
N LEU A 197 -11.14 19.40 -3.35
CA LEU A 197 -12.49 19.89 -3.13
C LEU A 197 -12.63 21.37 -3.55
N ALA A 198 -11.68 22.23 -3.16
CA ALA A 198 -11.68 23.63 -3.52
C ALA A 198 -11.55 23.85 -5.05
N LEU A 199 -10.61 23.15 -5.68
CA LEU A 199 -10.42 23.18 -7.13
C LEU A 199 -11.66 22.71 -7.89
N ALA A 200 -12.29 21.61 -7.44
CA ALA A 200 -13.53 21.12 -8.04
C ALA A 200 -14.69 22.10 -7.83
N SER A 201 -14.83 22.68 -6.61
CA SER A 201 -15.84 23.68 -6.31
C SER A 201 -15.72 24.91 -7.23
N ALA A 202 -14.50 25.44 -7.40
CA ALA A 202 -14.27 26.58 -8.30
C ALA A 202 -14.65 26.24 -9.76
N LYS A 203 -14.18 25.07 -10.27
CA LYS A 203 -14.47 24.63 -11.64
C LYS A 203 -15.95 24.43 -11.94
N GLU A 204 -16.71 23.96 -10.95
CA GLU A 204 -18.16 23.77 -11.08
C GLU A 204 -18.98 25.05 -10.73
N GLY A 205 -18.29 26.16 -10.48
CA GLY A 205 -18.94 27.47 -10.24
C GLY A 205 -19.35 27.76 -8.80
N TYR A 206 -18.98 26.88 -7.84
CA TYR A 206 -19.24 27.11 -6.41
C TYR A 206 -18.13 27.94 -5.76
N VAL A 207 -17.96 29.15 -6.27
CA VAL A 207 -16.85 30.07 -5.95
C VAL A 207 -16.74 30.36 -4.45
N GLU A 208 -17.85 30.65 -3.79
CA GLU A 208 -17.85 30.98 -2.36
C GLU A 208 -17.39 29.78 -1.49
N SER A 209 -17.77 28.56 -1.87
CA SER A 209 -17.29 27.35 -1.21
C SER A 209 -15.78 27.19 -1.40
N ALA A 210 -15.27 27.39 -2.61
CA ALA A 210 -13.84 27.34 -2.90
C ALA A 210 -13.04 28.35 -2.09
N LYS A 211 -13.54 29.60 -1.99
CA LYS A 211 -12.94 30.66 -1.17
C LYS A 211 -12.88 30.29 0.31
N ASP A 212 -13.97 29.76 0.87
CA ASP A 212 -14.01 29.35 2.27
C ASP A 212 -12.99 28.25 2.59
N ILE A 213 -12.80 27.33 1.68
CA ILE A 213 -11.79 26.27 1.83
C ILE A 213 -10.39 26.89 1.71
N ASN A 214 -10.17 27.77 0.70
CA ASN A 214 -8.86 28.36 0.45
C ASN A 214 -8.41 29.35 1.53
N LYS A 215 -9.32 29.97 2.26
CA LYS A 215 -8.97 30.77 3.47
C LYS A 215 -8.10 29.99 4.47
N LYS A 216 -8.28 28.67 4.54
CA LYS A 216 -7.51 27.77 5.43
C LYS A 216 -6.27 27.22 4.75
N LEU A 217 -6.39 26.81 3.48
CA LEU A 217 -5.31 26.21 2.69
C LEU A 217 -4.24 27.25 2.31
N LYS A 218 -4.66 28.42 1.88
CA LYS A 218 -3.79 29.48 1.32
C LYS A 218 -2.96 28.95 0.14
N ASP A 219 -3.59 28.18 -0.72
CA ASP A 219 -2.97 27.55 -1.88
C ASP A 219 -3.14 28.42 -3.11
N ASN A 220 -2.04 28.74 -3.78
CA ASN A 220 -2.04 29.65 -4.93
C ASN A 220 -2.74 29.05 -6.16
N GLU A 221 -2.63 27.74 -6.39
CA GLU A 221 -3.32 27.06 -7.50
C GLU A 221 -4.84 27.15 -7.33
N VAL A 222 -5.31 26.98 -6.09
CA VAL A 222 -6.73 27.16 -5.77
C VAL A 222 -7.15 28.60 -5.96
N GLU A 223 -6.35 29.58 -5.55
CA GLU A 223 -6.63 31.01 -5.75
C GLU A 223 -6.75 31.37 -7.21
N GLU A 224 -5.84 30.90 -8.06
CA GLU A 224 -5.91 31.10 -9.50
C GLU A 224 -7.19 30.51 -10.12
N GLU A 225 -7.61 29.30 -9.67
CA GLU A 225 -8.82 28.69 -10.20
C GLU A 225 -10.09 29.41 -9.73
N ILE A 226 -10.10 29.91 -8.48
CA ILE A 226 -11.15 30.79 -7.97
C ILE A 226 -11.27 32.03 -8.84
N ASN A 227 -10.17 32.75 -9.10
CA ASN A 227 -10.15 33.95 -9.91
C ASN A 227 -10.68 33.68 -11.33
N LYS A 228 -10.30 32.57 -11.97
CA LYS A 228 -10.83 32.17 -13.28
C LYS A 228 -12.34 31.93 -13.25
N ALA A 229 -12.83 31.27 -12.20
CA ALA A 229 -14.25 30.99 -12.03
C ALA A 229 -15.05 32.28 -11.79
N GLU A 230 -14.55 33.23 -10.99
CA GLU A 230 -15.15 34.53 -10.77
C GLU A 230 -15.21 35.36 -12.05
N ILE A 231 -14.11 35.43 -12.78
CA ILE A 231 -14.07 36.13 -14.07
C ILE A 231 -15.11 35.56 -15.03
N LYS A 232 -15.26 34.21 -15.06
CA LYS A 232 -16.28 33.59 -15.89
C LYS A 232 -17.70 34.00 -15.48
N GLN A 233 -18.02 33.96 -14.19
CA GLN A 233 -19.34 34.37 -13.67
C GLN A 233 -19.61 35.83 -13.95
N LEU A 234 -18.64 36.71 -13.74
CA LEU A 234 -18.77 38.14 -14.06
C LEU A 234 -18.98 38.39 -15.57
N LYS A 235 -18.31 37.65 -16.45
CA LYS A 235 -18.54 37.73 -17.90
C LYS A 235 -19.97 37.31 -18.26
N GLU A 236 -20.48 36.20 -17.69
CA GLU A 236 -21.85 35.76 -17.91
C GLU A 236 -22.87 36.77 -17.37
N GLU A 237 -22.64 37.38 -16.19
CA GLU A 237 -23.47 38.43 -15.63
C GLU A 237 -23.45 39.70 -16.50
N LYS A 238 -22.27 40.14 -16.97
CA LYS A 238 -22.12 41.26 -17.87
C LYS A 238 -22.89 41.07 -19.17
N ASP A 239 -22.89 39.86 -19.72
CA ASP A 239 -23.59 39.56 -20.98
C ASP A 239 -25.11 39.56 -20.78
N SER A 240 -25.59 39.08 -19.64
CA SER A 240 -27.00 38.98 -19.30
C SER A 240 -27.65 40.32 -18.85
N THR A 241 -26.87 41.21 -18.25
CA THR A 241 -27.42 42.52 -17.79
C THR A 241 -27.66 43.48 -18.93
N LYS A 242 -28.76 44.28 -18.88
CA LYS A 242 -29.08 45.35 -19.84
C LYS A 242 -28.63 46.71 -19.34
N ASP A 243 -28.27 46.82 -18.08
CA ASP A 243 -27.82 48.07 -17.44
C ASP A 243 -26.39 48.41 -17.88
N LYS A 244 -26.22 49.60 -18.50
CA LYS A 244 -24.92 50.04 -19.03
C LYS A 244 -23.94 50.39 -17.92
N ASP A 245 -24.41 50.93 -16.80
CA ASP A 245 -23.52 51.35 -15.72
C ASP A 245 -23.06 50.13 -14.94
N LYS A 246 -23.95 49.15 -14.70
CA LYS A 246 -23.60 47.84 -14.13
C LYS A 246 -22.60 47.09 -15.02
N LYS A 247 -22.73 47.16 -16.35
CA LYS A 247 -21.74 46.57 -17.27
C LYS A 247 -20.34 47.14 -17.10
N LYS A 248 -20.21 48.45 -16.83
CA LYS A 248 -18.92 49.11 -16.62
C LYS A 248 -18.29 48.67 -15.27
N GLU A 249 -19.12 48.58 -14.23
CA GLU A 249 -18.68 48.10 -12.92
C GLU A 249 -18.15 46.69 -13.02
N ILE A 250 -18.93 45.77 -13.57
CA ILE A 250 -18.49 44.37 -13.79
C ILE A 250 -17.20 44.31 -14.62
N GLN A 251 -17.08 45.16 -15.66
CA GLN A 251 -15.85 45.20 -16.47
C GLN A 251 -14.62 45.56 -15.62
N LYS A 252 -14.77 46.53 -14.72
CA LYS A 252 -13.71 46.95 -13.81
C LYS A 252 -13.30 45.80 -12.86
N ASP A 253 -14.29 45.12 -12.31
CA ASP A 253 -14.02 43.96 -11.41
C ASP A 253 -13.27 42.83 -12.14
N ILE A 254 -13.64 42.56 -13.40
CA ILE A 254 -12.91 41.60 -14.25
C ILE A 254 -11.45 42.04 -14.43
N GLU A 255 -11.21 43.32 -14.75
CA GLU A 255 -9.85 43.85 -14.95
C GLU A 255 -9.00 43.84 -13.68
N GLU A 256 -9.63 43.97 -12.51
CA GLU A 256 -8.94 43.85 -11.21
C GLU A 256 -8.55 42.39 -10.91
N LEU A 257 -9.40 41.42 -11.23
CA LEU A 257 -9.11 40.02 -11.07
C LEU A 257 -8.06 39.48 -12.06
N GLU A 258 -8.07 40.01 -13.32
CA GLU A 258 -7.07 39.62 -14.35
C GLU A 258 -5.64 40.13 -14.03
N LYS A 259 -5.49 41.05 -13.07
CA LYS A 259 -4.19 41.57 -12.61
C LYS A 259 -3.59 40.81 -11.42
N LYS A 260 -4.38 39.97 -10.79
CA LYS A 260 -3.94 39.16 -9.66
C LYS A 260 -3.32 37.84 -10.13
#